data_816df5afc219dd02aec819ec7aae2aaf
#
_entry.id   816df5afc219dd02aec819ec7aae2aaf
#
_cell.length_a   1.000
_cell.length_b   1.000
_cell.length_c   1.000
_cell.angle_alpha   90.00
_cell.angle_beta   90.00
_cell.angle_gamma   90.00
#
_symmetry.space_group_name_H-M   'P 1'
#
loop_
_entity.id
_entity.type
_entity.pdbx_description
1 polymer ?
#
loop_
_entity_poly.entity_id
_entity_poly.type
_entity_poly.pdbx_seq_one_letter_code
_entity_poly.pdbx_strand_id
1 'polypeptide(L)'
;LELGVERLILGSAAVKNPELVKEACAKYPGHIAVGIDAKNGDVAIEGWGEGSGVAATELAKKMADYGVATIIFTDISRDGMLSGVNSEATAALARACGVPIIASGGVASLDDIRNVKKYEKDGVAGCIIGKAIYTGAVNLPDALKIAAAKEE
;
A
#
# COMPACT_ATOMS: atom_id res chain seq x y z
N LEU A 1 0.37 -15.91 -12.59
CA LEU A 1 1.36 -15.34 -13.52
C LEU A 1 1.36 -16.09 -14.85
N GLU A 2 1.28 -17.41 -14.86
CA GLU A 2 1.19 -18.22 -16.09
C GLU A 2 -0.05 -17.88 -16.96
N LEU A 3 -1.11 -17.34 -16.35
CA LEU A 3 -2.33 -16.87 -17.02
C LEU A 3 -2.23 -15.41 -17.54
N GLY A 4 -1.06 -14.79 -17.50
CA GLY A 4 -0.83 -13.45 -18.02
C GLY A 4 -1.05 -12.30 -17.03
N VAL A 5 -1.26 -12.61 -15.74
CA VAL A 5 -1.26 -11.58 -14.68
C VAL A 5 0.17 -11.13 -14.43
N GLU A 6 0.40 -9.83 -14.43
CA GLU A 6 1.75 -9.26 -14.25
C GLU A 6 2.16 -9.20 -12.78
N ARG A 7 1.20 -8.97 -11.88
CA ARG A 7 1.47 -8.80 -10.44
C ARG A 7 0.46 -9.58 -9.61
N LEU A 8 0.95 -10.24 -8.56
CA LEU A 8 0.11 -10.87 -7.54
C LEU A 8 0.23 -10.11 -6.22
N ILE A 9 -0.89 -9.95 -5.53
CA ILE A 9 -0.95 -9.32 -4.21
C ILE A 9 -1.30 -10.39 -3.19
N LEU A 10 -0.42 -10.61 -2.21
CA LEU A 10 -0.64 -11.50 -1.09
C LEU A 10 -1.02 -10.66 0.14
N GLY A 11 -2.11 -11.01 0.79
CA GLY A 11 -2.64 -10.30 1.96
C GLY A 11 -2.28 -11.00 3.27
N SER A 12 -3.27 -11.59 3.93
CA SER A 12 -3.12 -12.25 5.24
C SER A 12 -2.08 -13.37 5.27
N ALA A 13 -1.73 -13.94 4.13
CA ALA A 13 -0.65 -14.91 4.00
C ALA A 13 0.70 -14.36 4.48
N ALA A 14 0.94 -13.06 4.36
CA ALA A 14 2.16 -12.42 4.83
C ALA A 14 2.38 -12.60 6.34
N VAL A 15 1.31 -12.68 7.12
CA VAL A 15 1.37 -12.94 8.56
C VAL A 15 1.18 -14.41 8.88
N LYS A 16 0.16 -15.06 8.27
CA LYS A 16 -0.22 -16.45 8.59
C LYS A 16 0.76 -17.49 8.04
N ASN A 17 1.36 -17.22 6.88
CA ASN A 17 2.30 -18.12 6.22
C ASN A 17 3.38 -17.33 5.46
N PRO A 18 4.31 -16.67 6.17
CA PRO A 18 5.33 -15.84 5.53
C PRO A 18 6.27 -16.61 4.60
N GLU A 19 6.47 -17.92 4.82
CA GLU A 19 7.29 -18.76 3.93
C GLU A 19 6.69 -18.85 2.52
N LEU A 20 5.36 -18.86 2.39
CA LEU A 20 4.69 -18.79 1.08
C LEU A 20 5.09 -17.53 0.31
N VAL A 21 5.19 -16.39 0.99
CA VAL A 21 5.62 -15.13 0.38
C VAL A 21 7.06 -15.23 -0.11
N LYS A 22 7.95 -15.78 0.72
CA LYS A 22 9.34 -15.98 0.40
C LYS A 22 9.53 -16.90 -0.82
N GLU A 23 8.83 -18.03 -0.86
CA GLU A 23 8.83 -18.95 -1.99
C GLU A 23 8.29 -18.29 -3.27
N ALA A 24 7.20 -17.54 -3.16
CA ALA A 24 6.63 -16.81 -4.29
C ALA A 24 7.59 -15.76 -4.84
N CYS A 25 8.28 -15.00 -3.99
CA CYS A 25 9.27 -14.03 -4.40
C CYS A 25 10.47 -14.68 -5.09
N ALA A 26 10.92 -15.83 -4.60
CA ALA A 26 12.01 -16.58 -5.21
C ALA A 26 11.64 -17.14 -6.59
N LYS A 27 10.40 -17.64 -6.73
CA LYS A 27 9.89 -18.20 -7.98
C LYS A 27 9.54 -17.13 -9.02
N TYR A 28 9.03 -15.98 -8.56
CA TYR A 28 8.54 -14.90 -9.42
C TYR A 28 9.12 -13.55 -8.99
N PRO A 29 10.44 -13.35 -9.13
CA PRO A 29 11.08 -12.10 -8.70
C PRO A 29 10.49 -10.89 -9.43
N GLY A 30 10.21 -9.82 -8.67
CA GLY A 30 9.64 -8.58 -9.21
C GLY A 30 8.12 -8.58 -9.42
N HIS A 31 7.43 -9.70 -9.22
CA HIS A 31 5.99 -9.84 -9.50
C HIS A 31 5.11 -9.97 -8.25
N ILE A 32 5.71 -10.06 -7.07
CA ILE A 32 4.97 -10.24 -5.82
C ILE A 32 4.85 -8.93 -5.06
N ALA A 33 3.62 -8.55 -4.75
CA ALA A 33 3.28 -7.47 -3.85
C ALA A 33 2.62 -8.03 -2.58
N VAL A 34 2.70 -7.31 -1.48
CA VAL A 34 2.03 -7.64 -0.22
C VAL A 34 1.08 -6.51 0.17
N GLY A 35 -0.15 -6.86 0.50
CA GLY A 35 -1.10 -5.95 1.13
C GLY A 35 -0.96 -5.98 2.65
N ILE A 36 -0.75 -4.84 3.25
CA ILE A 36 -0.72 -4.65 4.71
C ILE A 36 -1.87 -3.73 5.08
N ASP A 37 -2.87 -4.29 5.71
CA ASP A 37 -3.96 -3.54 6.30
C ASP A 37 -3.62 -3.26 7.77
N ALA A 38 -3.67 -2.01 8.18
CA ALA A 38 -3.28 -1.63 9.53
C ALA A 38 -4.26 -0.63 10.14
N LYS A 39 -4.36 -0.69 11.45
CA LYS A 39 -5.08 0.28 12.28
C LYS A 39 -4.17 0.73 13.41
N ASN A 40 -3.98 2.04 13.55
CA ASN A 40 -3.09 2.62 14.56
C ASN A 40 -1.67 2.01 14.54
N GLY A 41 -1.16 1.66 13.35
CA GLY A 41 0.17 1.09 13.18
C GLY A 41 0.26 -0.43 13.36
N ASP A 42 -0.80 -1.08 13.85
CA ASP A 42 -0.84 -2.54 14.02
C ASP A 42 -1.52 -3.20 12.83
N VAL A 43 -0.95 -4.31 12.38
CA VAL A 43 -1.49 -5.09 11.26
C VAL A 43 -2.83 -5.71 11.64
N ALA A 44 -3.83 -5.50 10.81
CA ALA A 44 -5.12 -6.16 10.91
C ALA A 44 -5.09 -7.48 10.13
N ILE A 45 -5.61 -8.54 10.73
CA ILE A 45 -5.75 -9.85 10.10
C ILE A 45 -7.23 -10.21 10.10
N GLU A 46 -7.72 -10.68 8.96
CA GLU A 46 -9.09 -11.17 8.82
C GLU A 46 -9.38 -12.29 9.82
N GLY A 47 -10.47 -12.15 10.57
CA GLY A 47 -10.89 -13.11 11.59
C GLY A 47 -10.33 -12.89 13.00
N TRP A 48 -9.49 -11.88 13.20
CA TRP A 48 -9.00 -11.48 14.52
C TRP A 48 -9.64 -10.12 14.85
N GLY A 49 -10.59 -10.10 15.77
CA GLY A 49 -11.36 -8.90 16.15
C GLY A 49 -10.54 -7.78 16.78
N GLU A 50 -9.29 -8.03 17.08
CA GLU A 50 -8.30 -7.07 17.60
C GLU A 50 -7.02 -7.20 16.76
N GLY A 51 -6.17 -6.17 16.77
CA GLY A 51 -4.93 -6.15 16.01
C GLY A 51 -4.06 -7.39 16.28
N SER A 52 -3.26 -7.77 15.31
CA SER A 52 -2.39 -8.98 15.39
C SER A 52 -1.28 -8.87 16.44
N GLY A 53 -1.06 -7.69 17.03
CA GLY A 53 0.11 -7.37 17.85
C GLY A 53 1.41 -7.25 17.03
N VAL A 54 1.32 -7.30 15.69
CA VAL A 54 2.45 -7.15 14.79
C VAL A 54 2.45 -5.72 14.25
N ALA A 55 3.52 -4.98 14.47
CA ALA A 55 3.66 -3.64 13.89
C ALA A 55 3.80 -3.71 12.37
N ALA A 56 3.10 -2.81 11.66
CA ALA A 56 3.15 -2.76 10.20
C ALA A 56 4.58 -2.56 9.68
N THR A 57 5.40 -1.78 10.37
CA THR A 57 6.81 -1.55 10.02
C THR A 57 7.65 -2.83 10.11
N GLU A 58 7.44 -3.64 11.12
CA GLU A 58 8.17 -4.91 11.28
C GLU A 58 7.78 -5.92 10.20
N LEU A 59 6.48 -6.01 9.89
CA LEU A 59 6.03 -6.86 8.80
C LEU A 59 6.58 -6.37 7.44
N ALA A 60 6.55 -5.06 7.19
CA ALA A 60 7.07 -4.50 5.94
C ALA A 60 8.56 -4.78 5.75
N LYS A 61 9.38 -4.64 6.79
CA LYS A 61 10.80 -4.98 6.76
C LYS A 61 11.01 -6.44 6.44
N LYS A 62 10.28 -7.34 7.10
CA LYS A 62 10.35 -8.78 6.84
C LYS A 62 9.97 -9.12 5.40
N MET A 63 8.93 -8.49 4.86
CA MET A 63 8.53 -8.70 3.47
C MET A 63 9.55 -8.16 2.48
N ALA A 64 10.18 -7.02 2.79
CA ALA A 64 11.29 -6.48 2.01
C ALA A 64 12.47 -7.47 1.96
N ASP A 65 12.85 -8.05 3.09
CA ASP A 65 13.91 -9.07 3.18
C ASP A 65 13.60 -10.34 2.37
N TYR A 66 12.31 -10.65 2.20
CA TYR A 66 11.87 -11.78 1.37
C TYR A 66 11.86 -11.49 -0.14
N GLY A 67 12.09 -10.24 -0.53
CA GLY A 67 12.16 -9.83 -1.93
C GLY A 67 10.83 -9.36 -2.52
N VAL A 68 9.87 -8.95 -1.69
CA VAL A 68 8.62 -8.35 -2.16
C VAL A 68 8.92 -7.08 -2.96
N ALA A 69 8.31 -6.96 -4.14
CA ALA A 69 8.58 -5.85 -5.06
C ALA A 69 7.86 -4.56 -4.69
N THR A 70 6.71 -4.66 -4.05
CA THR A 70 5.85 -3.51 -3.69
C THR A 70 4.98 -3.88 -2.50
N ILE A 71 4.72 -2.92 -1.63
CA ILE A 71 3.75 -3.07 -0.54
C ILE A 71 2.59 -2.11 -0.76
N ILE A 72 1.37 -2.59 -0.61
CA ILE A 72 0.16 -1.76 -0.57
C ILE A 72 -0.22 -1.61 0.90
N PHE A 73 -0.13 -0.39 1.40
CA PHE A 73 -0.44 -0.06 2.79
C PHE A 73 -1.81 0.59 2.88
N THR A 74 -2.75 -0.07 3.56
CA THR A 74 -4.10 0.44 3.79
C THR A 74 -4.28 0.83 5.27
N ASP A 75 -4.56 2.11 5.51
CA ASP A 75 -5.08 2.53 6.80
C ASP A 75 -6.59 2.24 6.84
N ILE A 76 -6.97 1.13 7.49
CA ILE A 76 -8.36 0.66 7.50
C ILE A 76 -9.31 1.58 8.29
N SER A 77 -8.78 2.45 9.14
CA SER A 77 -9.59 3.46 9.83
C SER A 77 -10.08 4.57 8.89
N ARG A 78 -9.44 4.72 7.74
CA ARG A 78 -9.74 5.71 6.70
C ARG A 78 -10.38 5.13 5.46
N ASP A 79 -10.28 3.80 5.26
CA ASP A 79 -10.76 3.15 4.05
C ASP A 79 -12.28 3.33 3.87
N GLY A 80 -12.68 3.78 2.68
CA GLY A 80 -14.07 4.09 2.33
C GLY A 80 -14.70 5.30 3.03
N MET A 81 -13.97 5.99 3.91
CA MET A 81 -14.49 7.10 4.73
C MET A 81 -14.40 8.48 4.04
N LEU A 82 -13.63 8.60 2.93
CA LEU A 82 -13.36 9.88 2.27
C LEU A 82 -12.79 10.94 3.23
N SER A 83 -11.98 10.52 4.18
CA SER A 83 -11.41 11.38 5.24
C SER A 83 -9.99 11.86 4.96
N GLY A 84 -9.44 11.52 3.79
CA GLY A 84 -8.06 11.74 3.41
C GLY A 84 -7.19 10.50 3.62
N VAL A 85 -6.18 10.35 2.77
CA VAL A 85 -5.21 9.27 2.83
C VAL A 85 -4.13 9.55 3.88
N ASN A 86 -3.66 8.52 4.57
CA ASN A 86 -2.59 8.65 5.56
C ASN A 86 -1.20 8.65 4.88
N SER A 87 -0.86 9.76 4.23
CA SER A 87 0.38 9.90 3.45
C SER A 87 1.62 9.82 4.33
N GLU A 88 1.58 10.40 5.53
CA GLU A 88 2.72 10.42 6.44
C GLU A 88 3.04 9.03 6.99
N ALA A 89 2.04 8.26 7.42
CA ALA A 89 2.24 6.88 7.85
C ALA A 89 2.76 6.00 6.71
N THR A 90 2.24 6.21 5.50
CA THR A 90 2.72 5.53 4.29
C THR A 90 4.19 5.85 4.01
N ALA A 91 4.58 7.11 4.10
CA ALA A 91 5.97 7.55 3.91
C ALA A 91 6.91 7.01 5.00
N ALA A 92 6.45 7.00 6.25
CA ALA A 92 7.21 6.41 7.35
C ALA A 92 7.48 4.92 7.12
N LEU A 93 6.48 4.20 6.63
CA LEU A 93 6.62 2.78 6.27
C LEU A 93 7.62 2.59 5.12
N ALA A 94 7.54 3.42 4.08
CA ALA A 94 8.45 3.38 2.93
C ALA A 94 9.91 3.60 3.36
N ARG A 95 10.17 4.61 4.18
CA ARG A 95 11.51 4.86 4.73
C ARG A 95 12.02 3.69 5.58
N ALA A 96 11.14 3.05 6.35
CA ALA A 96 11.52 1.97 7.25
C ALA A 96 11.90 0.68 6.52
N CYS A 97 11.22 0.34 5.42
CA CYS A 97 11.42 -0.93 4.72
C CYS A 97 12.24 -0.83 3.42
N GLY A 98 12.36 0.37 2.83
CA GLY A 98 13.11 0.57 1.59
C GLY A 98 12.46 -0.02 0.32
N VAL A 99 11.22 -0.49 0.41
CA VAL A 99 10.45 -1.03 -0.72
C VAL A 99 9.41 0.02 -1.16
N PRO A 100 9.13 0.16 -2.47
CA PRO A 100 8.07 1.05 -2.94
C PRO A 100 6.72 0.75 -2.27
N ILE A 101 6.09 1.77 -1.71
CA ILE A 101 4.80 1.66 -1.04
C ILE A 101 3.71 2.36 -1.84
N ILE A 102 2.56 1.72 -1.95
CA ILE A 102 1.33 2.31 -2.51
C ILE A 102 0.39 2.64 -1.35
N ALA A 103 0.01 3.91 -1.23
CA ALA A 103 -0.94 4.36 -0.23
C ALA A 103 -2.37 3.89 -0.58
N SER A 104 -3.10 3.41 0.39
CA SER A 104 -4.49 2.96 0.22
C SER A 104 -5.34 3.37 1.43
N GLY A 105 -6.61 3.60 1.16
CA GLY A 105 -7.61 3.98 2.16
C GLY A 105 -7.78 5.49 2.33
N GLY A 106 -8.99 5.97 2.07
CA GLY A 106 -9.43 7.32 2.41
C GLY A 106 -9.18 8.42 1.38
N VAL A 107 -8.57 8.15 0.23
CA VAL A 107 -8.40 9.19 -0.81
C VAL A 107 -9.76 9.80 -1.15
N ALA A 108 -9.90 11.11 -0.94
CA ALA A 108 -11.14 11.84 -1.07
C ALA A 108 -11.11 12.94 -2.13
N SER A 109 -9.94 13.45 -2.46
CA SER A 109 -9.78 14.62 -3.32
C SER A 109 -8.48 14.58 -4.13
N LEU A 110 -8.36 15.48 -5.11
CA LEU A 110 -7.12 15.69 -5.85
C LEU A 110 -6.00 16.21 -4.94
N ASP A 111 -6.31 16.92 -3.87
CA ASP A 111 -5.33 17.40 -2.90
C ASP A 111 -4.68 16.25 -2.12
N ASP A 112 -5.42 15.17 -1.86
CA ASP A 112 -4.86 13.96 -1.27
C ASP A 112 -3.79 13.35 -2.18
N ILE A 113 -4.02 13.35 -3.49
CA ILE A 113 -3.04 12.86 -4.46
C ILE A 113 -1.78 13.73 -4.47
N ARG A 114 -1.94 15.06 -4.41
CA ARG A 114 -0.82 16.00 -4.27
C ARG A 114 -0.04 15.75 -2.97
N ASN A 115 -0.75 15.47 -1.88
CA ASN A 115 -0.13 15.17 -0.59
C ASN A 115 0.66 13.85 -0.63
N VAL A 116 0.12 12.80 -1.25
CA VAL A 116 0.86 11.55 -1.46
C VAL A 116 2.11 11.78 -2.29
N LYS A 117 1.99 12.58 -3.36
CA LYS A 117 3.10 12.86 -4.28
C LYS A 117 4.29 13.54 -3.61
N LYS A 118 4.08 14.38 -2.59
CA LYS A 118 5.17 15.00 -1.82
C LYS A 118 6.14 13.99 -1.21
N TYR A 119 5.68 12.76 -1.00
CA TYR A 119 6.47 11.68 -0.42
C TYR A 119 7.04 10.70 -1.46
N GLU A 120 7.01 11.07 -2.75
CA GLU A 120 7.58 10.24 -3.82
C GLU A 120 9.07 9.93 -3.55
N LYS A 121 9.84 10.92 -3.09
CA LYS A 121 11.24 10.77 -2.72
C LYS A 121 11.49 9.86 -1.50
N ASP A 122 10.48 9.70 -0.66
CA ASP A 122 10.51 8.80 0.50
C ASP A 122 10.20 7.34 0.12
N GLY A 123 9.83 7.09 -1.14
CA GLY A 123 9.50 5.75 -1.64
C GLY A 123 8.00 5.47 -1.74
N VAL A 124 7.14 6.49 -1.63
CA VAL A 124 5.71 6.35 -1.92
C VAL A 124 5.50 6.38 -3.43
N ALA A 125 5.18 5.22 -4.01
CA ALA A 125 5.14 5.02 -5.46
C ALA A 125 3.79 5.36 -6.11
N GLY A 126 2.74 5.52 -5.30
CA GLY A 126 1.40 5.82 -5.82
C GLY A 126 0.32 5.71 -4.75
N CYS A 127 -0.93 5.81 -5.20
CA CYS A 127 -2.08 5.61 -4.33
C CYS A 127 -3.22 4.87 -5.05
N ILE A 128 -4.03 4.16 -4.27
CA ILE A 128 -5.27 3.55 -4.72
C ILE A 128 -6.42 4.50 -4.43
N ILE A 129 -7.23 4.74 -5.45
CA ILE A 129 -8.43 5.57 -5.36
C ILE A 129 -9.64 4.67 -5.60
N GLY A 130 -10.47 4.51 -4.59
CA GLY A 130 -11.67 3.70 -4.66
C GLY A 130 -12.93 4.57 -4.80
N LYS A 131 -13.66 4.70 -3.71
CA LYS A 131 -14.97 5.36 -3.62
C LYS A 131 -15.02 6.76 -4.25
N ALA A 132 -13.95 7.55 -4.12
CA ALA A 132 -13.89 8.91 -4.64
C ALA A 132 -14.05 9.00 -6.18
N ILE A 133 -13.66 7.98 -6.92
CA ILE A 133 -13.91 7.91 -8.37
C ILE A 133 -15.39 7.64 -8.65
N TYR A 134 -15.98 6.68 -7.94
CA TYR A 134 -17.37 6.30 -8.15
C TYR A 134 -18.36 7.39 -7.74
N THR A 135 -18.04 8.20 -6.76
CA THR A 135 -18.85 9.36 -6.32
C THR A 135 -18.60 10.60 -7.16
N GLY A 136 -17.60 10.61 -8.04
CA GLY A 136 -17.21 11.78 -8.83
C GLY A 136 -16.39 12.82 -8.05
N ALA A 137 -15.99 12.54 -6.81
CA ALA A 137 -15.15 13.45 -6.02
C ALA A 137 -13.73 13.58 -6.61
N VAL A 138 -13.24 12.55 -7.28
CA VAL A 138 -11.97 12.56 -8.00
C VAL A 138 -12.20 12.15 -9.45
N ASN A 139 -11.76 13.01 -10.38
CA ASN A 139 -11.72 12.71 -11.79
C ASN A 139 -10.38 12.02 -12.12
N LEU A 140 -10.42 10.82 -12.70
CA LEU A 140 -9.21 10.04 -12.98
C LEU A 140 -8.22 10.72 -13.92
N PRO A 141 -8.63 11.33 -15.05
CA PRO A 141 -7.72 12.09 -15.91
C PRO A 141 -6.96 13.19 -15.17
N ASP A 142 -7.61 13.93 -14.28
CA ASP A 142 -6.96 14.98 -13.50
C ASP A 142 -6.02 14.40 -12.44
N ALA A 143 -6.41 13.29 -11.80
CA ALA A 143 -5.53 12.55 -10.89
C ALA A 143 -4.24 12.08 -11.59
N LEU A 144 -4.35 11.54 -12.80
CA LEU A 144 -3.20 11.10 -13.60
C LEU A 144 -2.28 12.27 -13.99
N LYS A 145 -2.82 13.45 -14.32
CA LYS A 145 -2.03 14.65 -14.58
C LYS A 145 -1.19 15.06 -13.36
N ILE A 146 -1.80 15.04 -12.16
CA ILE A 146 -1.09 15.35 -10.92
C ILE A 146 -0.01 14.32 -10.66
N ALA A 147 -0.32 13.03 -10.81
CA ALA A 147 0.65 11.95 -10.60
C ALA A 147 1.85 12.04 -11.55
N ALA A 148 1.63 12.42 -12.81
CA ALA A 148 2.66 12.56 -13.84
C ALA A 148 3.44 13.88 -13.78
N ALA A 149 2.97 14.90 -13.04
CA ALA A 149 3.66 16.18 -12.94
C ALA A 149 5.05 15.99 -12.32
N LYS A 150 6.07 16.58 -12.94
CA LYS A 150 7.42 16.64 -12.35
C LYS A 150 7.41 17.72 -11.26
N GLU A 151 8.04 17.43 -10.12
CA GLU A 151 8.36 18.49 -9.17
C GLU A 151 9.37 19.43 -9.82
N GLU A 152 9.08 20.74 -9.85
CA GLU A 152 10.02 21.78 -10.24
C GLU A 152 11.08 22.03 -9.16
#